data_e814e5697dacc1057767528595f72e8d
#
_entry.id   e814e5697dacc1057767528595f72e8d
#
_cell.length_a   1.000
_cell.length_b   1.000
_cell.length_c   1.000
_cell.angle_alpha   90.00
_cell.angle_beta   90.00
_cell.angle_gamma   90.00
#
_symmetry.space_group_name_H-M   'P 1'
#
loop_
_entity.id
_entity.type
_entity.pdbx_description
1 polymer ?
#
loop_
_entity_poly.entity_id
_entity_poly.type
_entity_poly.pdbx_seq_one_letter_code
_entity_poly.pdbx_strand_id
1 'polypeptide(L)'
;MLFRSRLAAEGIDKPVLAGCIGPYSLAGRLYDMTEIMMAIYTEPDTVLLLLEKCTEFILRYCLAIKETGVAGVIMAEPAAGLLSNEDCQRYSSVYVKRIIDAVQDDSFAVILHNCGNTGHCTAAMLATGAKGYHFGNKADMITALRECPSDVWVMGNLDPVGVFRVLTPEDVFARTEELLTCTGEYANFIISTGCDTPPEVPFDNIQAFYLAVEKYNKGR
;
A
#
# COMPACT_ATOMS: atom_id res chain seq x y z
N MET A 1 6.23 -2.06 -18.34
CA MET A 1 6.61 -1.92 -16.92
C MET A 1 7.89 -2.68 -16.60
N LEU A 2 8.03 -3.96 -16.91
CA LEU A 2 9.21 -4.80 -16.59
C LEU A 2 10.56 -4.18 -17.00
N PHE A 3 10.64 -3.61 -18.22
CA PHE A 3 11.87 -2.93 -18.69
C PHE A 3 12.26 -1.73 -17.81
N ARG A 4 11.29 -0.89 -17.41
CA ARG A 4 11.56 0.26 -16.53
C ARG A 4 11.99 -0.19 -15.13
N SER A 5 11.37 -1.25 -14.60
CA SER A 5 11.72 -1.80 -13.29
C SER A 5 13.16 -2.27 -13.25
N ARG A 6 13.61 -2.97 -14.31
CA ARG A 6 15.01 -3.41 -14.46
C ARG A 6 15.97 -2.24 -14.51
N LEU A 7 15.73 -1.26 -15.37
CA LEU A 7 16.57 -0.06 -15.46
C LEU A 7 16.66 0.71 -14.14
N ALA A 8 15.56 0.83 -13.42
CA ALA A 8 15.54 1.48 -12.12
C ALA A 8 16.34 0.68 -11.08
N ALA A 9 16.17 -0.64 -11.05
CA ALA A 9 16.90 -1.50 -10.12
C ALA A 9 18.41 -1.48 -10.35
N GLU A 10 18.85 -1.36 -11.62
CA GLU A 10 20.28 -1.29 -12.00
C GLU A 10 20.87 0.12 -11.77
N GLY A 11 20.06 1.19 -11.89
CA GLY A 11 20.53 2.58 -11.90
C GLY A 11 20.35 3.35 -10.61
N ILE A 12 19.62 2.82 -9.62
CA ILE A 12 19.29 3.53 -8.37
C ILE A 12 19.88 2.78 -7.18
N ASP A 13 20.73 3.46 -6.40
CA ASP A 13 21.29 2.93 -5.14
C ASP A 13 20.29 3.06 -3.96
N LYS A 14 19.09 2.58 -4.17
CA LYS A 14 18.00 2.49 -3.17
C LYS A 14 17.09 1.32 -3.54
N PRO A 15 16.38 0.73 -2.56
CA PRO A 15 15.37 -0.27 -2.85
C PRO A 15 14.30 0.26 -3.81
N VAL A 16 14.13 -0.40 -4.95
CA VAL A 16 13.10 -0.05 -5.95
C VAL A 16 11.92 -1.00 -5.77
N LEU A 17 10.73 -0.43 -5.62
CA LEU A 17 9.48 -1.19 -5.56
C LEU A 17 8.67 -0.95 -6.83
N ALA A 18 8.17 -2.01 -7.45
CA ALA A 18 7.24 -1.90 -8.56
C ALA A 18 5.79 -1.78 -8.03
N GLY A 19 4.87 -1.33 -8.88
CA GLY A 19 3.44 -1.26 -8.51
C GLY A 19 2.63 -2.35 -9.22
N CYS A 20 1.63 -2.90 -8.53
CA CYS A 20 0.57 -3.70 -9.14
C CYS A 20 -0.76 -3.46 -8.43
N ILE A 21 -1.84 -3.88 -9.08
CA ILE A 21 -3.18 -3.91 -8.49
C ILE A 21 -3.41 -5.23 -7.77
N GLY A 22 -4.22 -5.25 -6.71
CA GLY A 22 -4.63 -6.47 -6.05
C GLY A 22 -5.82 -7.18 -6.70
N PRO A 23 -6.09 -8.45 -6.33
CA PRO A 23 -7.10 -9.29 -7.00
C PRO A 23 -8.52 -8.73 -6.98
N TYR A 24 -9.03 -8.27 -5.84
CA TYR A 24 -10.39 -7.74 -5.73
C TYR A 24 -10.53 -6.39 -6.46
N SER A 25 -9.53 -5.54 -6.35
CA SER A 25 -9.50 -4.25 -7.07
C SER A 25 -9.43 -4.46 -8.59
N LEU A 26 -8.70 -5.47 -9.08
CA LEU A 26 -8.70 -5.84 -10.49
C LEU A 26 -10.06 -6.39 -10.91
N ALA A 27 -10.63 -7.30 -10.13
CA ALA A 27 -11.95 -7.87 -10.40
C ALA A 27 -13.03 -6.77 -10.47
N GLY A 28 -13.02 -5.82 -9.54
CA GLY A 28 -13.94 -4.70 -9.55
C GLY A 28 -13.77 -3.76 -10.75
N ARG A 29 -12.56 -3.61 -11.28
CA ARG A 29 -12.33 -2.86 -12.52
C ARG A 29 -12.83 -3.60 -13.77
N LEU A 30 -12.81 -4.93 -13.76
CA LEU A 30 -13.28 -5.74 -14.89
C LEU A 30 -14.79 -5.94 -14.89
N TYR A 31 -15.41 -6.05 -13.70
CA TYR A 31 -16.83 -6.37 -13.53
C TYR A 31 -17.72 -5.14 -13.32
N ASP A 32 -17.15 -3.98 -13.06
CA ASP A 32 -17.68 -2.79 -12.45
C ASP A 32 -17.69 -2.85 -10.91
N MET A 33 -17.32 -1.72 -10.28
CA MET A 33 -17.14 -1.66 -8.84
C MET A 33 -18.45 -1.79 -8.07
N THR A 34 -19.52 -1.17 -8.57
CA THR A 34 -20.84 -1.24 -7.95
C THR A 34 -21.43 -2.64 -8.09
N GLU A 35 -21.31 -3.19 -9.29
CA GLU A 35 -21.85 -4.52 -9.61
C GLU A 35 -21.17 -5.63 -8.81
N ILE A 36 -19.83 -5.60 -8.66
CA ILE A 36 -19.12 -6.62 -7.89
C ILE A 36 -19.47 -6.56 -6.39
N MET A 37 -19.71 -5.36 -5.84
CA MET A 37 -20.14 -5.21 -4.45
C MET A 37 -21.53 -5.80 -4.18
N MET A 38 -22.40 -5.84 -5.17
CA MET A 38 -23.68 -6.56 -5.09
C MET A 38 -23.49 -8.06 -5.36
N ALA A 39 -22.67 -8.39 -6.35
CA ALA A 39 -22.46 -9.77 -6.80
C ALA A 39 -21.84 -10.68 -5.72
N ILE A 40 -21.05 -10.14 -4.78
CA ILE A 40 -20.54 -10.92 -3.64
C ILE A 40 -21.67 -11.54 -2.79
N TYR A 41 -22.88 -10.97 -2.83
CA TYR A 41 -24.06 -11.47 -2.11
C TYR A 41 -25.04 -12.20 -3.01
N THR A 42 -25.18 -11.80 -4.28
CA THR A 42 -26.18 -12.36 -5.21
C THR A 42 -25.63 -13.49 -6.09
N GLU A 43 -24.34 -13.42 -6.44
CA GLU A 43 -23.67 -14.37 -7.34
C GLU A 43 -22.25 -14.72 -6.86
N PRO A 44 -22.07 -15.15 -5.59
CA PRO A 44 -20.75 -15.32 -4.98
C PRO A 44 -19.84 -16.26 -5.79
N ASP A 45 -20.35 -17.32 -6.38
CA ASP A 45 -19.56 -18.28 -7.15
C ASP A 45 -18.95 -17.64 -8.41
N THR A 46 -19.69 -16.75 -9.08
CA THR A 46 -19.18 -15.96 -10.22
C THR A 46 -18.03 -15.06 -9.81
N VAL A 47 -18.19 -14.37 -8.67
CA VAL A 47 -17.12 -13.49 -8.13
C VAL A 47 -15.89 -14.31 -7.75
N LEU A 48 -16.05 -15.44 -7.06
CA LEU A 48 -14.95 -16.32 -6.68
C LEU A 48 -14.17 -16.81 -7.91
N LEU A 49 -14.87 -17.21 -8.98
CA LEU A 49 -14.23 -17.62 -10.24
C LEU A 49 -13.43 -16.47 -10.89
N LEU A 50 -13.97 -15.25 -10.88
CA LEU A 50 -13.27 -14.06 -11.39
C LEU A 50 -12.02 -13.76 -10.55
N LEU A 51 -12.12 -13.84 -9.22
CA LEU A 51 -11.00 -13.63 -8.31
C LEU A 51 -9.88 -14.66 -8.52
N GLU A 52 -10.20 -15.93 -8.77
CA GLU A 52 -9.22 -16.95 -9.13
C GLU A 52 -8.42 -16.55 -10.37
N LYS A 53 -9.08 -16.10 -11.44
CA LYS A 53 -8.44 -15.66 -12.68
C LYS A 53 -7.58 -14.39 -12.48
N CYS A 54 -8.10 -13.41 -11.73
CA CYS A 54 -7.36 -12.20 -11.39
C CYS A 54 -6.09 -12.54 -10.58
N THR A 55 -6.22 -13.45 -9.61
CA THR A 55 -5.11 -13.89 -8.76
C THR A 55 -4.03 -14.58 -9.58
N GLU A 56 -4.40 -15.50 -10.46
CA GLU A 56 -3.44 -16.19 -11.34
C GLU A 56 -2.68 -15.19 -12.25
N PHE A 57 -3.39 -14.22 -12.81
CA PHE A 57 -2.78 -13.19 -13.64
C PHE A 57 -1.78 -12.34 -12.84
N ILE A 58 -2.19 -11.84 -11.65
CA ILE A 58 -1.35 -10.99 -10.81
C ILE A 58 -0.15 -11.78 -10.27
N LEU A 59 -0.33 -13.05 -9.90
CA LEU A 59 0.77 -13.92 -9.48
C LEU A 59 1.85 -14.01 -10.56
N ARG A 60 1.47 -14.32 -11.80
CA ARG A 60 2.42 -14.38 -12.92
C ARG A 60 3.09 -13.03 -13.17
N TYR A 61 2.35 -11.94 -13.01
CA TYR A 61 2.88 -10.60 -13.15
C TYR A 61 3.88 -10.26 -12.05
N CYS A 62 3.62 -10.59 -10.79
CA CYS A 62 4.55 -10.40 -9.68
C CYS A 62 5.81 -11.25 -9.83
N LEU A 63 5.70 -12.50 -10.30
CA LEU A 63 6.87 -13.33 -10.60
C LEU A 63 7.75 -12.68 -11.69
N ALA A 64 7.16 -12.18 -12.77
CA ALA A 64 7.88 -11.47 -13.81
C ALA A 64 8.51 -10.14 -13.32
N ILE A 65 7.87 -9.45 -12.39
CA ILE A 65 8.46 -8.28 -11.71
C ILE A 65 9.68 -8.71 -10.89
N LYS A 66 9.57 -9.77 -10.11
CA LYS A 66 10.67 -10.28 -9.28
C LYS A 66 11.93 -10.60 -10.11
N GLU A 67 11.77 -11.16 -11.30
CA GLU A 67 12.87 -11.41 -12.23
C GLU A 67 13.58 -10.13 -12.74
N THR A 68 13.01 -8.95 -12.53
CA THR A 68 13.66 -7.67 -12.90
C THR A 68 14.70 -7.19 -11.90
N GLY A 69 14.83 -7.84 -10.74
CA GLY A 69 15.79 -7.49 -9.69
C GLY A 69 15.34 -6.34 -8.77
N VAL A 70 14.06 -5.92 -8.83
CA VAL A 70 13.51 -4.96 -7.85
C VAL A 70 13.36 -5.60 -6.47
N ALA A 71 13.40 -4.78 -5.42
CA ALA A 71 13.33 -5.21 -4.02
C ALA A 71 11.91 -5.64 -3.59
N GLY A 72 10.88 -5.41 -4.41
CA GLY A 72 9.53 -5.80 -4.06
C GLY A 72 8.46 -5.12 -4.91
N VAL A 73 7.22 -5.26 -4.43
CA VAL A 73 6.04 -4.69 -5.07
C VAL A 73 5.12 -4.02 -4.05
N ILE A 74 4.55 -2.87 -4.42
CA ILE A 74 3.40 -2.29 -3.73
C ILE A 74 2.16 -2.78 -4.44
N MET A 75 1.35 -3.60 -3.74
CA MET A 75 0.10 -4.15 -4.23
C MET A 75 -1.06 -3.29 -3.74
N ALA A 76 -1.71 -2.58 -4.65
CA ALA A 76 -2.81 -1.68 -4.35
C ALA A 76 -4.17 -2.41 -4.37
N GLU A 77 -4.83 -2.46 -3.21
CA GLU A 77 -6.12 -3.13 -2.99
C GLU A 77 -7.18 -2.18 -2.39
N PRO A 78 -7.35 -0.95 -2.95
CA PRO A 78 -8.23 0.04 -2.35
C PRO A 78 -9.70 -0.37 -2.31
N ALA A 79 -10.15 -1.16 -3.28
CA ALA A 79 -11.54 -1.63 -3.35
C ALA A 79 -11.91 -2.55 -2.18
N ALA A 80 -10.97 -3.32 -1.66
CA ALA A 80 -11.18 -4.16 -0.48
C ALA A 80 -11.49 -3.35 0.79
N GLY A 81 -11.08 -2.08 0.85
CA GLY A 81 -11.43 -1.17 1.94
C GLY A 81 -12.88 -0.69 1.95
N LEU A 82 -13.66 -1.03 0.91
CA LEU A 82 -15.12 -0.79 0.87
C LEU A 82 -15.92 -1.94 1.47
N LEU A 83 -15.28 -3.08 1.72
CA LEU A 83 -15.89 -4.29 2.25
C LEU A 83 -15.92 -4.26 3.79
N SER A 84 -16.78 -5.09 4.37
CA SER A 84 -16.64 -5.45 5.79
C SER A 84 -15.31 -6.17 6.04
N ASN A 85 -14.86 -6.27 7.29
CA ASN A 85 -13.64 -7.04 7.59
C ASN A 85 -13.78 -8.52 7.17
N GLU A 86 -14.96 -9.11 7.34
CA GLU A 86 -15.25 -10.50 6.97
C GLU A 86 -15.22 -10.69 5.44
N ASP A 87 -15.89 -9.80 4.69
CA ASP A 87 -15.87 -9.84 3.24
C ASP A 87 -14.49 -9.52 2.66
N CYS A 88 -13.76 -8.58 3.27
CA CYS A 88 -12.36 -8.30 2.92
C CYS A 88 -11.50 -9.56 3.09
N GLN A 89 -11.66 -10.29 4.20
CA GLN A 89 -10.98 -11.56 4.41
C GLN A 89 -11.33 -12.58 3.32
N ARG A 90 -12.63 -12.72 3.01
CA ARG A 90 -13.15 -13.73 2.08
C ARG A 90 -12.83 -13.43 0.61
N TYR A 91 -12.98 -12.18 0.17
CA TYR A 91 -12.92 -11.80 -1.25
C TYR A 91 -11.62 -11.09 -1.65
N SER A 92 -10.76 -10.70 -0.69
CA SER A 92 -9.47 -10.07 -0.99
C SER A 92 -8.32 -10.79 -0.30
N SER A 93 -8.29 -10.87 1.04
CA SER A 93 -7.10 -11.27 1.79
C SER A 93 -6.60 -12.68 1.45
N VAL A 94 -7.50 -13.66 1.28
CA VAL A 94 -7.12 -15.05 0.94
C VAL A 94 -6.43 -15.12 -0.43
N TYR A 95 -6.81 -14.28 -1.37
CA TYR A 95 -6.23 -14.20 -2.72
C TYR A 95 -4.90 -13.46 -2.72
N VAL A 96 -4.82 -12.35 -1.99
CA VAL A 96 -3.56 -11.61 -1.77
C VAL A 96 -2.54 -12.50 -1.08
N LYS A 97 -2.96 -13.24 -0.03
CA LYS A 97 -2.08 -14.17 0.69
C LYS A 97 -1.47 -15.21 -0.24
N ARG A 98 -2.24 -15.81 -1.15
CA ARG A 98 -1.73 -16.79 -2.12
C ARG A 98 -0.62 -16.24 -3.00
N ILE A 99 -0.74 -14.96 -3.40
CA ILE A 99 0.31 -14.29 -4.17
C ILE A 99 1.54 -14.07 -3.28
N ILE A 100 1.34 -13.56 -2.07
CA ILE A 100 2.42 -13.31 -1.11
C ILE A 100 3.20 -14.58 -0.82
N ASP A 101 2.51 -15.67 -0.47
CA ASP A 101 3.12 -16.97 -0.17
C ASP A 101 3.98 -17.52 -1.34
N ALA A 102 3.67 -17.13 -2.57
CA ALA A 102 4.38 -17.58 -3.76
C ALA A 102 5.56 -16.68 -4.19
N VAL A 103 5.52 -15.37 -3.85
CA VAL A 103 6.52 -14.43 -4.38
C VAL A 103 7.41 -13.79 -3.34
N GLN A 104 6.91 -13.62 -2.09
CA GLN A 104 7.64 -12.95 -1.02
C GLN A 104 8.73 -13.84 -0.43
N ASP A 105 9.94 -13.29 -0.28
CA ASP A 105 11.06 -13.91 0.40
C ASP A 105 12.01 -12.84 0.97
N ASP A 106 13.22 -13.21 1.37
CA ASP A 106 14.20 -12.30 1.93
C ASP A 106 14.70 -11.23 0.94
N SER A 107 14.54 -11.47 -0.35
CA SER A 107 14.98 -10.58 -1.44
C SER A 107 13.85 -9.79 -2.09
N PHE A 108 12.61 -10.17 -1.87
CA PHE A 108 11.43 -9.57 -2.50
C PHE A 108 10.28 -9.39 -1.53
N ALA A 109 10.00 -8.14 -1.19
CA ALA A 109 8.93 -7.77 -0.27
C ALA A 109 7.61 -7.45 -0.99
N VAL A 110 6.48 -7.84 -0.40
CA VAL A 110 5.15 -7.34 -0.79
C VAL A 110 4.68 -6.33 0.24
N ILE A 111 4.36 -5.12 -0.22
CA ILE A 111 3.72 -4.08 0.58
C ILE A 111 2.25 -4.01 0.16
N LEU A 112 1.34 -4.34 1.06
CA LEU A 112 -0.09 -4.25 0.78
C LEU A 112 -0.58 -2.83 1.06
N HIS A 113 -1.05 -2.14 0.01
CA HIS A 113 -1.64 -0.81 0.12
C HIS A 113 -3.16 -0.87 0.05
N ASN A 114 -3.82 -0.32 1.07
CA ASN A 114 -5.28 -0.17 1.08
C ASN A 114 -5.67 1.22 1.62
N CYS A 115 -5.79 2.21 0.73
CA CYS A 115 -6.23 3.56 1.10
C CYS A 115 -7.73 3.67 1.37
N GLY A 116 -8.52 2.65 1.06
CA GLY A 116 -9.94 2.56 1.42
C GLY A 116 -10.17 2.11 2.87
N ASN A 117 -9.17 1.47 3.48
CA ASN A 117 -9.25 1.05 4.88
C ASN A 117 -9.10 2.27 5.81
N THR A 118 -10.12 2.51 6.65
CA THR A 118 -10.13 3.53 7.71
C THR A 118 -9.91 2.95 9.11
N GLY A 119 -9.43 1.70 9.20
CA GLY A 119 -9.20 0.93 10.42
C GLY A 119 -9.98 -0.39 10.49
N HIS A 120 -11.15 -0.46 9.88
CA HIS A 120 -12.06 -1.61 10.00
C HIS A 120 -11.59 -2.90 9.30
N CYS A 121 -10.68 -2.82 8.33
CA CYS A 121 -10.13 -3.97 7.60
C CYS A 121 -8.68 -4.32 7.99
N THR A 122 -8.10 -3.71 9.02
CA THR A 122 -6.70 -3.93 9.40
C THR A 122 -6.43 -5.40 9.71
N ALA A 123 -7.32 -6.08 10.44
CA ALA A 123 -7.16 -7.50 10.75
C ALA A 123 -7.15 -8.39 9.49
N ALA A 124 -8.04 -8.10 8.52
CA ALA A 124 -8.05 -8.80 7.24
C ALA A 124 -6.78 -8.53 6.42
N MET A 125 -6.25 -7.31 6.43
CA MET A 125 -4.97 -6.99 5.80
C MET A 125 -3.83 -7.79 6.43
N LEU A 126 -3.73 -7.81 7.76
CA LEU A 126 -2.68 -8.53 8.50
C LEU A 126 -2.69 -10.03 8.22
N ALA A 127 -3.86 -10.63 8.01
CA ALA A 127 -3.99 -12.05 7.69
C ALA A 127 -3.33 -12.44 6.34
N THR A 128 -2.97 -11.46 5.50
CA THR A 128 -2.28 -11.73 4.22
C THR A 128 -0.81 -12.13 4.39
N GLY A 129 -0.16 -11.73 5.49
CA GLY A 129 1.26 -11.99 5.74
C GLY A 129 2.22 -11.12 4.93
N ALA A 130 1.78 -9.94 4.46
CA ALA A 130 2.66 -9.01 3.76
C ALA A 130 3.79 -8.50 4.66
N LYS A 131 4.95 -8.20 4.08
CA LYS A 131 6.10 -7.63 4.79
C LYS A 131 5.85 -6.22 5.30
N GLY A 132 4.93 -5.49 4.64
CA GLY A 132 4.51 -4.17 5.07
C GLY A 132 3.09 -3.84 4.67
N TYR A 133 2.51 -2.90 5.40
CA TYR A 133 1.15 -2.41 5.21
C TYR A 133 1.17 -0.90 5.04
N HIS A 134 0.65 -0.43 3.91
CA HIS A 134 0.59 0.99 3.59
C HIS A 134 -0.84 1.50 3.73
N PHE A 135 -1.03 2.43 4.65
CA PHE A 135 -2.34 2.98 5.02
C PHE A 135 -2.62 4.32 4.34
N GLY A 136 -3.88 4.54 3.97
CA GLY A 136 -4.35 5.81 3.43
C GLY A 136 -4.44 6.91 4.49
N ASN A 137 -4.53 8.16 4.04
CA ASN A 137 -4.57 9.35 4.90
C ASN A 137 -5.79 9.44 5.84
N LYS A 138 -6.80 8.58 5.67
CA LYS A 138 -7.97 8.50 6.56
C LYS A 138 -7.80 7.51 7.72
N ALA A 139 -6.76 6.67 7.69
CA ALA A 139 -6.45 5.77 8.79
C ALA A 139 -5.73 6.52 9.92
N ASP A 140 -6.07 6.20 11.17
CA ASP A 140 -5.31 6.66 12.32
C ASP A 140 -4.03 5.84 12.47
N MET A 141 -2.87 6.48 12.27
CA MET A 141 -1.58 5.77 12.24
C MET A 141 -1.18 5.19 13.58
N ILE A 142 -1.56 5.82 14.69
CA ILE A 142 -1.24 5.29 16.03
C ILE A 142 -2.03 4.01 16.29
N THR A 143 -3.31 4.00 15.92
CA THR A 143 -4.14 2.80 15.98
C THR A 143 -3.58 1.70 15.09
N ALA A 144 -3.25 2.01 13.82
CA ALA A 144 -2.66 1.04 12.90
C ALA A 144 -1.34 0.45 13.42
N LEU A 145 -0.46 1.28 14.01
CA LEU A 145 0.79 0.85 14.60
C LEU A 145 0.62 -0.05 15.83
N ARG A 146 -0.43 0.19 16.63
CA ARG A 146 -0.77 -0.68 17.78
C ARG A 146 -1.35 -2.02 17.38
N GLU A 147 -2.09 -2.06 16.27
CA GLU A 147 -2.71 -3.28 15.75
C GLU A 147 -1.72 -4.15 14.96
N CYS A 148 -0.74 -3.54 14.32
CA CYS A 148 0.26 -4.24 13.52
C CYS A 148 1.39 -4.83 14.39
N PRO A 149 1.85 -6.06 14.11
CA PRO A 149 3.05 -6.61 14.73
C PRO A 149 4.29 -5.75 14.50
N SER A 150 5.22 -5.74 15.45
CA SER A 150 6.42 -4.90 15.39
C SER A 150 7.45 -5.34 14.35
N ASP A 151 7.31 -6.53 13.78
CA ASP A 151 8.19 -7.13 12.78
C ASP A 151 7.72 -6.90 11.32
N VAL A 152 6.60 -6.17 11.12
CA VAL A 152 6.12 -5.74 9.81
C VAL A 152 6.24 -4.24 9.66
N TRP A 153 6.49 -3.75 8.43
CA TRP A 153 6.52 -2.32 8.15
C TRP A 153 5.12 -1.73 8.12
N VAL A 154 4.93 -0.62 8.82
CA VAL A 154 3.70 0.17 8.83
C VAL A 154 4.01 1.50 8.15
N MET A 155 3.36 1.77 7.03
CA MET A 155 3.71 2.89 6.14
C MET A 155 2.52 3.84 5.97
N GLY A 156 2.83 5.12 5.80
CA GLY A 156 1.82 6.15 5.53
C GLY A 156 2.13 7.44 6.31
N ASN A 157 1.22 8.40 6.48
CA ASN A 157 -0.01 8.50 5.67
C ASN A 157 -0.43 9.96 5.47
N LEU A 158 0.55 10.84 5.19
CA LEU A 158 0.22 12.24 4.91
C LEU A 158 -0.72 12.35 3.71
N ASP A 159 -1.69 13.27 3.78
CA ASP A 159 -2.67 13.47 2.72
C ASP A 159 -2.00 13.99 1.44
N PRO A 160 -2.04 13.22 0.32
CA PRO A 160 -1.36 13.61 -0.91
C PRO A 160 -1.94 14.87 -1.57
N VAL A 161 -3.22 15.17 -1.31
CA VAL A 161 -3.88 16.38 -1.83
C VAL A 161 -3.91 17.46 -0.77
N GLY A 162 -4.50 17.16 0.40
CA GLY A 162 -4.71 18.12 1.48
C GLY A 162 -3.41 18.70 2.04
N VAL A 163 -2.35 17.89 2.11
CA VAL A 163 -1.04 18.33 2.58
C VAL A 163 -0.13 18.69 1.40
N PHE A 164 0.17 17.74 0.51
CA PHE A 164 1.23 17.94 -0.47
C PHE A 164 0.87 18.90 -1.60
N ARG A 165 -0.41 18.93 -2.05
CA ARG A 165 -0.82 19.80 -3.16
C ARG A 165 -1.27 21.19 -2.70
N VAL A 166 -1.91 21.28 -1.51
CA VAL A 166 -2.66 22.48 -1.10
C VAL A 166 -1.88 23.38 -0.14
N LEU A 167 -1.08 22.81 0.76
CA LEU A 167 -0.36 23.56 1.78
C LEU A 167 0.91 24.23 1.25
N THR A 168 1.44 25.17 2.04
CA THR A 168 2.76 25.75 1.79
C THR A 168 3.89 24.77 2.17
N PRO A 169 5.11 24.95 1.67
CA PRO A 169 6.26 24.12 2.07
C PRO A 169 6.48 24.11 3.60
N GLU A 170 6.29 25.23 4.27
CA GLU A 170 6.40 25.36 5.72
C GLU A 170 5.37 24.50 6.46
N ASP A 171 4.13 24.49 5.97
CA ASP A 171 3.06 23.67 6.55
C ASP A 171 3.27 22.17 6.27
N VAL A 172 3.75 21.81 5.07
CA VAL A 172 4.12 20.43 4.75
C VAL A 172 5.23 19.94 5.69
N PHE A 173 6.25 20.78 5.90
CA PHE A 173 7.32 20.48 6.85
C PHE A 173 6.77 20.25 8.27
N ALA A 174 5.92 21.15 8.78
CA ALA A 174 5.34 21.05 10.10
C ALA A 174 4.46 19.79 10.26
N ARG A 175 3.62 19.47 9.27
CA ARG A 175 2.79 18.25 9.28
C ARG A 175 3.63 16.98 9.25
N THR A 176 4.74 17.00 8.55
CA THR A 176 5.69 15.88 8.51
C THR A 176 6.34 15.67 9.87
N GLU A 177 6.83 16.73 10.52
CA GLU A 177 7.39 16.67 11.87
C GLU A 177 6.36 16.20 12.91
N GLU A 178 5.12 16.68 12.82
CA GLU A 178 4.02 16.25 13.70
C GLU A 178 3.81 14.73 13.64
N LEU A 179 3.66 14.17 12.44
CA LEU A 179 3.46 12.74 12.25
C LEU A 179 4.67 11.93 12.74
N LEU A 180 5.90 12.35 12.41
CA LEU A 180 7.13 11.70 12.87
C LEU A 180 7.26 11.73 14.40
N THR A 181 6.85 12.83 15.04
CA THR A 181 6.90 12.97 16.50
C THR A 181 5.89 12.03 17.16
N CYS A 182 4.65 11.98 16.65
CA CYS A 182 3.61 11.11 17.18
C CYS A 182 3.94 9.61 17.03
N THR A 183 4.64 9.24 15.95
CA THR A 183 4.97 7.85 15.64
C THR A 183 6.38 7.45 16.09
N GLY A 184 7.12 8.33 16.74
CA GLY A 184 8.55 8.18 17.01
C GLY A 184 8.96 7.01 17.92
N GLU A 185 8.04 6.46 18.70
CA GLU A 185 8.29 5.27 19.51
C GLU A 185 8.23 3.95 18.72
N TYR A 186 7.71 3.97 17.49
CA TYR A 186 7.52 2.77 16.67
C TYR A 186 8.67 2.62 15.65
N ALA A 187 9.56 1.65 15.90
CA ALA A 187 10.72 1.41 15.05
C ALA A 187 10.36 0.85 13.66
N ASN A 188 9.16 0.30 13.50
CA ASN A 188 8.65 -0.27 12.26
C ASN A 188 7.80 0.72 11.42
N PHE A 189 7.76 2.00 11.81
CA PHE A 189 7.06 3.03 11.06
C PHE A 189 7.92 3.59 9.92
N ILE A 190 7.33 3.72 8.73
CA ILE A 190 7.94 4.36 7.57
C ILE A 190 6.99 5.45 7.07
N ILE A 191 7.39 6.71 7.24
CA ILE A 191 6.58 7.83 6.78
C ILE A 191 6.49 7.89 5.27
N SER A 192 5.30 8.15 4.75
CA SER A 192 5.04 8.39 3.33
C SER A 192 3.75 9.19 3.14
N THR A 193 3.40 9.48 1.89
CA THR A 193 2.04 9.91 1.52
C THR A 193 1.07 8.76 1.74
N GLY A 194 -0.20 9.05 2.03
CA GLY A 194 -1.23 8.02 2.23
C GLY A 194 -1.75 7.37 0.93
N CYS A 195 -1.34 7.89 -0.23
CA CYS A 195 -1.65 7.37 -1.56
C CYS A 195 -0.71 8.03 -2.58
N ASP A 196 -0.90 7.75 -3.89
CA ASP A 196 -0.18 8.42 -4.97
C ASP A 196 -0.36 9.94 -4.90
N THR A 197 0.73 10.68 -5.10
CA THR A 197 0.70 12.14 -5.19
C THR A 197 0.18 12.58 -6.57
N PRO A 198 -0.73 13.56 -6.63
CA PRO A 198 -1.18 14.09 -7.92
C PRO A 198 -0.04 14.80 -8.67
N PRO A 199 -0.12 14.87 -10.02
CA PRO A 199 0.93 15.47 -10.84
C PRO A 199 1.24 16.94 -10.56
N GLU A 200 0.29 17.68 -9.99
CA GLU A 200 0.42 19.12 -9.71
C GLU A 200 0.99 19.43 -8.32
N VAL A 201 1.55 18.45 -7.61
CA VAL A 201 2.25 18.71 -6.33
C VAL A 201 3.51 19.54 -6.60
N PRO A 202 3.67 20.71 -5.94
CA PRO A 202 4.87 21.52 -6.08
C PRO A 202 6.12 20.76 -5.61
N PHE A 203 7.22 20.87 -6.35
CA PHE A 203 8.49 20.26 -5.94
C PHE A 203 8.98 20.78 -4.59
N ASP A 204 8.72 22.06 -4.28
CA ASP A 204 9.10 22.65 -2.98
C ASP A 204 8.39 21.95 -1.81
N ASN A 205 7.14 21.49 -1.99
CA ASN A 205 6.42 20.71 -0.99
C ASN A 205 7.04 19.31 -0.81
N ILE A 206 7.45 18.66 -1.91
CA ILE A 206 8.18 17.40 -1.83
C ILE A 206 9.52 17.58 -1.12
N GLN A 207 10.24 18.66 -1.42
CA GLN A 207 11.50 18.98 -0.76
C GLN A 207 11.30 19.26 0.73
N ALA A 208 10.28 20.00 1.12
CA ALA A 208 9.95 20.29 2.52
C ALA A 208 9.70 19.00 3.31
N PHE A 209 8.99 18.02 2.73
CA PHE A 209 8.81 16.70 3.32
C PHE A 209 10.16 16.02 3.61
N TYR A 210 11.05 15.94 2.61
CA TYR A 210 12.37 15.32 2.80
C TYR A 210 13.24 16.05 3.80
N LEU A 211 13.20 17.38 3.83
CA LEU A 211 13.93 18.18 4.83
C LEU A 211 13.45 17.91 6.25
N ALA A 212 12.15 17.75 6.47
CA ALA A 212 11.60 17.39 7.78
C ALA A 212 12.05 15.98 8.21
N VAL A 213 12.01 15.00 7.30
CA VAL A 213 12.50 13.64 7.56
C VAL A 213 14.00 13.65 7.89
N GLU A 214 14.80 14.39 7.13
CA GLU A 214 16.24 14.50 7.36
C GLU A 214 16.56 15.15 8.72
N LYS A 215 15.87 16.24 9.07
CA LYS A 215 16.01 16.90 10.37
C LYS A 215 15.67 15.96 11.52
N TYR A 216 14.55 15.23 11.40
CA TYR A 216 14.12 14.27 12.41
C TYR A 216 15.17 13.17 12.63
N ASN A 217 15.72 12.61 11.55
CA ASN A 217 16.72 11.56 11.63
C ASN A 217 18.06 12.02 12.20
N LYS A 218 18.45 13.30 11.97
CA LYS A 218 19.68 13.88 12.56
C LYS A 218 19.56 14.17 14.06
N GLY A 219 18.34 14.31 14.58
CA GLY A 219 18.06 14.55 16.00
C GLY A 219 17.98 13.29 16.87
N ARG A 220 18.10 12.12 16.24
CA ARG A 220 18.11 10.80 16.88
C ARG A 220 19.50 10.20 16.93
#